data_d2be2ea90e13d914caf4bc7c1e915534
#
_entry.id   d2be2ea90e13d914caf4bc7c1e915534
#
_cell.length_a   1.000
_cell.length_b   1.000
_cell.length_c   1.000
_cell.angle_alpha   90.00
_cell.angle_beta   90.00
_cell.angle_gamma   90.00
#
_symmetry.space_group_name_H-M   'P 1'
#
loop_
_entity.id
_entity.type
_entity.pdbx_description
1 polymer ?
#
loop_
_entity_poly.entity_id
_entity_poly.type
_entity_poly.pdbx_seq_one_letter_code
_entity_poly.pdbx_strand_id
1 'polypeptide(L)'
;LFPYTTLFRSIAKDLFFGISTDTGFFRFISNKCDESVDIMNACARLISYGADPRATYNNINNGKPYSTRKLLGVLLNKAERYLNNKLVITYETLDDTKKYGQDGRDSDALYQLLLSSKDVEAVVFLRQDTPSTCTGGFRSLDKVDVSVVASKFGGGGHKNASGMSTEGQIETLIPSIVKEFARIIK
;
A
#
# COMPACT_ATOMS: atom_id res chain seq x y z
N LEU A 1 -41.21 -13.08 -1.05
CA LEU A 1 -39.77 -13.07 -0.70
C LEU A 1 -39.60 -12.13 0.48
N PHE A 2 -39.26 -12.69 1.65
CA PHE A 2 -39.19 -11.95 2.91
C PHE A 2 -38.07 -10.88 2.86
N PRO A 3 -38.32 -9.64 3.34
CA PRO A 3 -37.32 -8.55 3.37
C PRO A 3 -36.05 -8.92 4.17
N TYR A 4 -36.14 -9.86 5.08
CA TYR A 4 -35.02 -10.39 5.88
C TYR A 4 -33.92 -11.03 5.02
N THR A 5 -34.24 -11.73 3.93
CA THR A 5 -33.24 -12.37 3.06
C THR A 5 -32.37 -11.36 2.33
N THR A 6 -32.94 -10.21 1.96
CA THR A 6 -32.19 -9.11 1.32
C THR A 6 -31.24 -8.44 2.32
N LEU A 7 -31.71 -8.21 3.56
CA LEU A 7 -30.90 -7.63 4.64
C LEU A 7 -29.72 -8.56 5.02
N PHE A 8 -29.97 -9.84 5.21
CA PHE A 8 -28.90 -10.80 5.52
C PHE A 8 -27.87 -10.91 4.41
N ARG A 9 -28.32 -10.85 3.15
CA ARG A 9 -27.40 -10.84 1.99
C ARG A 9 -26.55 -9.57 1.95
N SER A 10 -27.10 -8.40 2.24
CA SER A 10 -26.35 -7.14 2.31
C SER A 10 -25.31 -7.20 3.41
N ILE A 11 -25.70 -7.58 4.63
CA ILE A 11 -24.78 -7.72 5.77
C ILE A 11 -23.65 -8.72 5.44
N ALA A 12 -23.96 -9.85 4.83
CA ALA A 12 -22.94 -10.84 4.46
C ALA A 12 -21.94 -10.29 3.46
N LYS A 13 -22.37 -9.49 2.48
CA LYS A 13 -21.49 -8.82 1.52
C LYS A 13 -20.59 -7.79 2.20
N ASP A 14 -21.15 -6.98 3.10
CA ASP A 14 -20.41 -5.93 3.79
C ASP A 14 -19.35 -6.52 4.74
N LEU A 15 -19.70 -7.57 5.47
CA LEU A 15 -18.77 -8.29 6.34
C LEU A 15 -17.67 -8.99 5.53
N PHE A 16 -18.00 -9.63 4.41
CA PHE A 16 -17.02 -10.26 3.54
C PHE A 16 -16.08 -9.21 2.91
N PHE A 17 -16.62 -8.05 2.51
CA PHE A 17 -15.83 -6.92 2.03
C PHE A 17 -14.86 -6.42 3.12
N GLY A 18 -15.35 -6.23 4.36
CA GLY A 18 -14.52 -5.83 5.50
C GLY A 18 -13.37 -6.80 5.76
N ILE A 19 -13.65 -8.12 5.84
CA ILE A 19 -12.61 -9.14 5.99
C ILE A 19 -11.61 -9.10 4.83
N SER A 20 -12.11 -8.97 3.59
CA SER A 20 -11.25 -8.95 2.40
C SER A 20 -10.32 -7.73 2.37
N THR A 21 -10.78 -6.55 2.78
CA THR A 21 -9.97 -5.33 2.82
C THR A 21 -8.96 -5.37 3.96
N ASP A 22 -9.38 -5.77 5.16
CA ASP A 22 -8.53 -5.83 6.35
C ASP A 22 -7.40 -6.85 6.22
N THR A 23 -7.68 -7.98 5.58
CA THR A 23 -6.69 -9.04 5.32
C THR A 23 -5.90 -8.87 4.03
N GLY A 24 -6.09 -7.79 3.29
CA GLY A 24 -5.50 -7.60 1.97
C GLY A 24 -5.85 -8.73 1.00
N PHE A 25 -7.09 -9.16 0.98
CA PHE A 25 -7.60 -10.33 0.28
C PHE A 25 -6.84 -11.61 0.68
N PHE A 26 -6.77 -11.85 2.00
CA PHE A 26 -6.17 -13.01 2.68
C PHE A 26 -4.64 -13.10 2.65
N ARG A 27 -3.93 -12.07 2.15
CA ARG A 27 -2.45 -12.06 2.17
C ARG A 27 -1.85 -11.84 3.55
N PHE A 28 -2.60 -11.19 4.43
CA PHE A 28 -2.14 -10.81 5.77
C PHE A 28 -2.89 -11.53 6.89
N ILE A 29 -3.50 -12.67 6.58
CA ILE A 29 -4.08 -13.52 7.65
C ILE A 29 -2.96 -14.06 8.52
N SER A 30 -3.29 -14.33 9.78
CA SER A 30 -2.37 -14.91 10.75
C SER A 30 -1.75 -16.22 10.22
N ASN A 31 -0.49 -16.46 10.55
CA ASN A 31 0.16 -17.75 10.32
C ASN A 31 -0.21 -18.80 11.40
N LYS A 32 -1.02 -18.42 12.39
CA LYS A 32 -1.57 -19.35 13.35
C LYS A 32 -2.75 -20.10 12.73
N CYS A 33 -2.67 -21.42 12.73
CA CYS A 33 -3.62 -22.28 12.04
C CYS A 33 -5.07 -22.01 12.46
N ASP A 34 -5.34 -21.97 13.77
CA ASP A 34 -6.71 -21.81 14.29
C ASP A 34 -7.34 -20.48 13.87
N GLU A 35 -6.60 -19.35 13.98
CA GLU A 35 -7.08 -18.03 13.56
C GLU A 35 -7.41 -17.99 12.07
N SER A 36 -6.56 -18.57 11.24
CA SER A 36 -6.77 -18.63 9.79
C SER A 36 -7.94 -19.52 9.40
N VAL A 37 -8.12 -20.65 10.07
CA VAL A 37 -9.26 -21.57 9.88
C VAL A 37 -10.57 -20.86 10.23
N ASP A 38 -10.60 -20.12 11.33
CA ASP A 38 -11.80 -19.39 11.76
C ASP A 38 -12.20 -18.30 10.75
N ILE A 39 -11.23 -17.54 10.22
CA ILE A 39 -11.47 -16.55 9.18
C ILE A 39 -12.03 -17.21 7.93
N MET A 40 -11.46 -18.32 7.46
CA MET A 40 -11.93 -19.05 6.27
C MET A 40 -13.32 -19.65 6.48
N ASN A 41 -13.61 -20.19 7.66
CA ASN A 41 -14.93 -20.68 8.00
C ASN A 41 -15.98 -19.56 8.03
N ALA A 42 -15.63 -18.40 8.59
CA ALA A 42 -16.50 -17.23 8.54
C ALA A 42 -16.78 -16.81 7.09
N CYS A 43 -15.76 -16.73 6.24
CA CYS A 43 -15.92 -16.44 4.82
C CYS A 43 -16.81 -17.44 4.09
N ALA A 44 -16.64 -18.74 4.34
CA ALA A 44 -17.48 -19.77 3.75
C ALA A 44 -18.96 -19.59 4.12
N ARG A 45 -19.26 -19.25 5.38
CA ARG A 45 -20.62 -18.93 5.83
C ARG A 45 -21.17 -17.67 5.17
N LEU A 46 -20.37 -16.61 5.05
CA LEU A 46 -20.79 -15.38 4.38
C LEU A 46 -21.11 -15.61 2.90
N ILE A 47 -20.33 -16.46 2.23
CA ILE A 47 -20.59 -16.86 0.83
C ILE A 47 -21.92 -17.62 0.75
N SER A 48 -22.22 -18.51 1.69
CA SER A 48 -23.51 -19.23 1.71
C SER A 48 -24.71 -18.30 1.91
N TYR A 49 -24.50 -17.13 2.52
CA TYR A 49 -25.50 -16.07 2.66
C TYR A 49 -25.53 -15.08 1.49
N GLY A 50 -24.70 -15.27 0.46
CA GLY A 50 -24.74 -14.52 -0.79
C GLY A 50 -23.66 -13.45 -0.94
N ALA A 51 -22.59 -13.51 -0.15
CA ALA A 51 -21.36 -12.78 -0.49
C ALA A 51 -20.73 -13.39 -1.75
N ASP A 52 -20.20 -12.52 -2.60
CA ASP A 52 -19.54 -12.93 -3.85
C ASP A 52 -18.07 -12.50 -3.82
N PRO A 53 -17.13 -13.44 -3.66
CA PRO A 53 -15.71 -13.15 -3.61
C PRO A 53 -15.20 -12.45 -4.88
N ARG A 54 -15.69 -12.85 -6.06
CA ARG A 54 -15.29 -12.26 -7.34
C ARG A 54 -15.76 -10.81 -7.46
N ALA A 55 -17.03 -10.56 -7.11
CA ALA A 55 -17.55 -9.20 -7.11
C ALA A 55 -16.81 -8.32 -6.10
N THR A 56 -16.51 -8.85 -4.91
CA THR A 56 -15.72 -8.15 -3.89
C THR A 56 -14.32 -7.82 -4.40
N TYR A 57 -13.61 -8.80 -4.99
CA TYR A 57 -12.29 -8.57 -5.57
C TYR A 57 -12.32 -7.48 -6.64
N ASN A 58 -13.30 -7.54 -7.54
CA ASN A 58 -13.45 -6.56 -8.61
C ASN A 58 -13.73 -5.16 -8.06
N ASN A 59 -14.55 -5.04 -7.02
CA ASN A 59 -14.84 -3.75 -6.38
C ASN A 59 -13.59 -3.12 -5.75
N ILE A 60 -12.70 -3.93 -5.19
CA ILE A 60 -11.46 -3.46 -4.54
C ILE A 60 -10.41 -3.09 -5.60
N ASN A 61 -10.23 -3.91 -6.64
CA ASN A 61 -9.06 -3.88 -7.51
C ASN A 61 -9.32 -3.30 -8.90
N ASN A 62 -10.57 -3.31 -9.39
CA ASN A 62 -10.91 -2.85 -10.73
C ASN A 62 -11.44 -1.41 -10.73
N GLY A 63 -11.72 -0.90 -11.93
CA GLY A 63 -12.32 0.44 -12.11
C GLY A 63 -11.34 1.60 -11.92
N LYS A 64 -10.06 1.35 -11.77
CA LYS A 64 -9.06 2.42 -11.67
C LYS A 64 -8.94 3.17 -13.02
N PRO A 65 -8.92 4.51 -13.01
CA PRO A 65 -8.72 5.31 -14.23
C PRO A 65 -7.45 4.90 -14.98
N TYR A 66 -7.48 5.03 -16.30
CA TYR A 66 -6.32 4.68 -17.12
C TYR A 66 -5.09 5.57 -16.83
N SER A 67 -5.32 6.86 -16.53
CA SER A 67 -4.30 7.82 -16.05
C SER A 67 -3.58 7.32 -14.79
N THR A 68 -4.32 6.78 -13.81
CA THR A 68 -3.75 6.15 -12.61
C THR A 68 -2.83 4.97 -12.96
N ARG A 69 -3.19 4.15 -13.97
CA ARG A 69 -2.32 3.07 -14.45
C ARG A 69 -1.08 3.59 -15.19
N LYS A 70 -1.22 4.68 -15.95
CA LYS A 70 -0.07 5.35 -16.60
C LYS A 70 0.88 5.93 -15.56
N LEU A 71 0.35 6.58 -14.52
CA LEU A 71 1.17 7.08 -13.41
C LEU A 71 1.93 5.94 -12.72
N LEU A 72 1.25 4.83 -12.41
CA LEU A 72 1.90 3.65 -11.83
C LEU A 72 3.08 3.16 -12.68
N GLY A 73 2.91 3.11 -14.01
CA GLY A 73 4.00 2.75 -14.93
C GLY A 73 5.18 3.74 -14.88
N VAL A 74 4.90 5.05 -14.77
CA VAL A 74 5.95 6.08 -14.62
C VAL A 74 6.70 5.89 -13.30
N LEU A 75 5.98 5.67 -12.20
CA LEU A 75 6.58 5.47 -10.88
C LEU A 75 7.43 4.20 -10.81
N LEU A 76 6.99 3.11 -11.44
CA LEU A 76 7.77 1.88 -11.54
C LEU A 76 9.05 2.08 -12.36
N ASN A 77 8.98 2.84 -13.45
CA ASN A 77 10.15 3.14 -14.29
C ASN A 77 11.18 4.06 -13.60
N LYS A 78 10.73 4.92 -12.68
CA LYS A 78 11.59 5.79 -11.87
C LYS A 78 12.14 5.12 -10.61
N ALA A 79 11.73 3.89 -10.31
CA ALA A 79 12.14 3.19 -9.10
C ALA A 79 13.63 2.82 -9.16
N GLU A 80 14.38 3.30 -8.19
CA GLU A 80 15.81 3.03 -8.03
C GLU A 80 16.11 2.19 -6.80
N ARG A 81 17.15 1.37 -6.88
CA ARG A 81 17.56 0.46 -5.80
C ARG A 81 18.78 0.99 -5.05
N TYR A 82 18.74 0.87 -3.74
CA TYR A 82 19.79 1.30 -2.80
C TYR A 82 20.09 0.18 -1.81
N LEU A 83 21.20 0.31 -1.08
CA LEU A 83 21.58 -0.57 0.04
C LEU A 83 21.56 -2.05 -0.34
N ASN A 84 22.35 -2.42 -1.35
CA ASN A 84 22.44 -3.80 -1.87
C ASN A 84 21.07 -4.34 -2.33
N ASN A 85 20.26 -3.50 -2.98
CA ASN A 85 18.91 -3.80 -3.49
C ASN A 85 17.81 -3.98 -2.42
N LYS A 86 18.11 -3.76 -1.15
CA LYS A 86 17.15 -3.93 -0.06
C LYS A 86 16.16 -2.77 0.08
N LEU A 87 16.54 -1.57 -0.38
CA LEU A 87 15.71 -0.38 -0.38
C LEU A 87 15.39 0.04 -1.81
N VAL A 88 14.12 0.29 -2.09
CA VAL A 88 13.67 0.90 -3.34
C VAL A 88 13.05 2.25 -3.06
N ILE A 89 13.45 3.27 -3.81
CA ILE A 89 12.85 4.60 -3.75
C ILE A 89 12.30 4.95 -5.12
N THR A 90 11.10 5.48 -5.16
CA THR A 90 10.48 6.05 -6.35
C THR A 90 9.80 7.36 -6.01
N TYR A 91 9.50 8.16 -7.03
CA TYR A 91 8.97 9.49 -6.78
C TYR A 91 8.06 10.02 -7.88
N GLU A 92 7.13 10.88 -7.48
CA GLU A 92 6.20 11.64 -8.32
C GLU A 92 6.57 13.12 -8.27
N THR A 93 6.88 13.69 -9.42
CA THR A 93 7.14 15.12 -9.59
C THR A 93 5.83 15.89 -9.76
N LEU A 94 5.89 17.23 -9.65
CA LEU A 94 4.75 18.10 -9.97
C LEU A 94 4.25 17.91 -11.41
N ASP A 95 5.15 17.65 -12.35
CA ASP A 95 4.78 17.39 -13.75
C ASP A 95 4.08 16.04 -13.92
N ASP A 96 4.50 14.99 -13.20
CA ASP A 96 3.80 13.72 -13.20
C ASP A 96 2.39 13.86 -12.64
N THR A 97 2.25 14.57 -11.52
CA THR A 97 0.94 14.87 -10.92
C THR A 97 0.05 15.61 -11.91
N LYS A 98 0.57 16.66 -12.56
CA LYS A 98 -0.15 17.45 -13.56
C LYS A 98 -0.58 16.60 -14.75
N LYS A 99 0.25 15.67 -15.19
CA LYS A 99 0.01 14.88 -16.41
C LYS A 99 -0.87 13.66 -16.15
N TYR A 100 -0.72 12.99 -15.02
CA TYR A 100 -1.33 11.68 -14.75
C TYR A 100 -2.03 11.57 -13.41
N GLY A 101 -1.75 12.46 -12.46
CA GLY A 101 -2.17 12.31 -11.06
C GLY A 101 -3.55 12.87 -10.72
N GLN A 102 -4.28 13.42 -11.71
CA GLN A 102 -5.56 14.09 -11.48
C GLN A 102 -6.68 13.13 -11.01
N ASP A 103 -6.66 11.90 -11.51
CA ASP A 103 -7.66 10.88 -11.18
C ASP A 103 -7.26 10.01 -9.98
N GLY A 104 -6.21 10.39 -9.29
CA GLY A 104 -5.72 9.68 -8.11
C GLY A 104 -4.58 8.71 -8.39
N ARG A 105 -4.15 8.03 -7.34
CA ARG A 105 -2.99 7.13 -7.30
C ARG A 105 -3.40 5.74 -6.87
N ASP A 106 -2.62 4.76 -7.26
CA ASP A 106 -2.73 3.38 -6.77
C ASP A 106 -1.46 3.02 -5.99
N SER A 107 -1.29 3.71 -4.85
CA SER A 107 -0.09 3.55 -4.01
C SER A 107 0.04 2.14 -3.45
N ASP A 108 -1.07 1.47 -3.16
CA ASP A 108 -1.05 0.10 -2.64
C ASP A 108 -0.51 -0.88 -3.69
N ALA A 109 -0.95 -0.76 -4.94
CA ALA A 109 -0.39 -1.55 -6.04
C ALA A 109 1.10 -1.26 -6.26
N LEU A 110 1.53 0.02 -6.17
CA LEU A 110 2.92 0.42 -6.27
C LEU A 110 3.78 -0.27 -5.21
N TYR A 111 3.40 -0.13 -3.93
CA TYR A 111 4.13 -0.76 -2.83
C TYR A 111 4.16 -2.28 -2.95
N GLN A 112 3.03 -2.89 -3.30
CA GLN A 112 2.95 -4.33 -3.47
C GLN A 112 3.90 -4.84 -4.56
N LEU A 113 3.92 -4.20 -5.73
CA LEU A 113 4.78 -4.57 -6.83
C LEU A 113 6.26 -4.43 -6.48
N LEU A 114 6.65 -3.33 -5.82
CA LEU A 114 8.03 -3.08 -5.46
C LEU A 114 8.51 -3.99 -4.32
N LEU A 115 7.70 -4.18 -3.26
CA LEU A 115 8.03 -5.07 -2.13
C LEU A 115 8.07 -6.55 -2.52
N SER A 116 7.34 -6.96 -3.56
CA SER A 116 7.39 -8.34 -4.08
C SER A 116 8.65 -8.63 -4.89
N SER A 117 9.48 -7.63 -5.18
CA SER A 117 10.74 -7.82 -5.89
C SER A 117 11.78 -8.52 -4.99
N LYS A 118 12.61 -9.36 -5.61
CA LYS A 118 13.65 -10.10 -4.90
C LYS A 118 14.57 -9.16 -4.13
N ASP A 119 14.89 -9.53 -2.89
CA ASP A 119 15.81 -8.84 -1.96
C ASP A 119 15.30 -7.49 -1.42
N VAL A 120 14.15 -6.98 -1.85
CA VAL A 120 13.60 -5.72 -1.36
C VAL A 120 12.97 -5.91 0.03
N GLU A 121 13.44 -5.14 1.00
CA GLU A 121 12.96 -5.15 2.38
C GLU A 121 12.13 -3.89 2.72
N ALA A 122 12.39 -2.77 2.03
CA ALA A 122 11.67 -1.52 2.22
C ALA A 122 11.47 -0.74 0.91
N VAL A 123 10.38 0.02 0.85
CA VAL A 123 10.04 0.89 -0.28
C VAL A 123 9.66 2.27 0.23
N VAL A 124 10.15 3.31 -0.43
CA VAL A 124 9.78 4.69 -0.21
C VAL A 124 9.17 5.27 -1.48
N PHE A 125 8.01 5.88 -1.34
CA PHE A 125 7.39 6.66 -2.40
C PHE A 125 7.31 8.11 -1.97
N LEU A 126 8.02 8.99 -2.67
CA LEU A 126 8.02 10.43 -2.45
C LEU A 126 7.12 11.13 -3.46
N ARG A 127 6.46 12.19 -3.05
CA ARG A 127 5.68 13.05 -3.91
C ARG A 127 6.00 14.51 -3.62
N GLN A 128 6.38 15.23 -4.66
CA GLN A 128 6.51 16.67 -4.59
C GLN A 128 5.10 17.29 -4.64
N ASP A 129 4.67 17.91 -3.54
CA ASP A 129 3.33 18.51 -3.44
C ASP A 129 3.34 19.98 -3.91
N THR A 130 4.41 20.71 -3.58
CA THR A 130 4.71 22.08 -4.02
C THR A 130 6.19 22.18 -4.36
N PRO A 131 6.69 23.30 -4.90
CA PRO A 131 8.13 23.49 -5.13
C PRO A 131 9.01 23.34 -3.89
N SER A 132 8.43 23.44 -2.69
CA SER A 132 9.16 23.41 -1.42
C SER A 132 8.68 22.36 -0.43
N THR A 133 7.64 21.60 -0.72
CA THR A 133 7.10 20.58 0.18
C THR A 133 6.97 19.23 -0.49
N CYS A 134 7.27 18.19 0.27
CA CYS A 134 7.23 16.81 -0.19
C CYS A 134 6.53 15.93 0.85
N THR A 135 5.65 15.04 0.41
CA THR A 135 5.13 13.93 1.21
C THR A 135 5.84 12.65 0.85
N GLY A 136 5.97 11.76 1.83
CA GLY A 136 6.56 10.45 1.64
C GLY A 136 5.77 9.36 2.33
N GLY A 137 5.61 8.24 1.64
CA GLY A 137 5.09 7.02 2.22
C GLY A 137 6.19 5.95 2.29
N PHE A 138 6.24 5.26 3.40
CA PHE A 138 7.22 4.23 3.71
C PHE A 138 6.52 2.91 3.95
N ARG A 139 6.99 1.85 3.34
CA ARG A 139 6.48 0.50 3.55
C ARG A 139 7.64 -0.47 3.69
N SER A 140 7.47 -1.49 4.51
CA SER A 140 8.48 -2.54 4.68
C SER A 140 7.85 -3.91 4.90
N LEU A 141 8.69 -4.93 4.75
CA LEU A 141 8.48 -6.25 5.30
C LEU A 141 8.94 -6.27 6.78
N ASP A 142 8.64 -7.35 7.50
CA ASP A 142 8.76 -7.46 8.96
C ASP A 142 10.14 -7.12 9.56
N LYS A 143 11.19 -7.16 8.76
CA LYS A 143 12.58 -6.95 9.24
C LYS A 143 12.94 -5.49 9.50
N VAL A 144 12.29 -4.54 8.82
CA VAL A 144 12.65 -3.12 8.83
C VAL A 144 11.54 -2.31 9.45
N ASP A 145 11.89 -1.50 10.48
CA ASP A 145 10.96 -0.55 11.10
C ASP A 145 11.06 0.82 10.41
N VAL A 146 10.14 1.08 9.47
CA VAL A 146 10.14 2.34 8.72
C VAL A 146 9.64 3.54 9.53
N SER A 147 8.98 3.32 10.67
CA SER A 147 8.52 4.42 11.54
C SER A 147 9.69 5.20 12.13
N VAL A 148 10.80 4.52 12.41
CA VAL A 148 12.04 5.12 12.90
C VAL A 148 12.62 6.11 11.88
N VAL A 149 12.56 5.77 10.58
CA VAL A 149 13.02 6.68 9.52
C VAL A 149 12.04 7.81 9.32
N ALA A 150 10.74 7.54 9.20
CA ALA A 150 9.71 8.56 9.01
C ALA A 150 9.76 9.64 10.10
N SER A 151 10.00 9.26 11.36
CA SER A 151 10.09 10.19 12.49
C SER A 151 11.25 11.20 12.37
N LYS A 152 12.34 10.86 11.65
CA LYS A 152 13.47 11.79 11.40
C LYS A 152 13.10 12.93 10.45
N PHE A 153 12.00 12.77 9.71
CA PHE A 153 11.48 13.75 8.78
C PHE A 153 10.14 14.36 9.24
N GLY A 154 9.88 14.34 10.57
CA GLY A 154 8.66 14.90 11.16
C GLY A 154 7.40 14.07 10.92
N GLY A 155 7.56 12.83 10.48
CA GLY A 155 6.48 11.88 10.24
C GLY A 155 6.31 10.84 11.33
N GLY A 156 5.61 9.75 11.01
CA GLY A 156 5.37 8.62 11.91
C GLY A 156 4.42 7.60 11.31
N GLY A 157 4.03 6.63 12.13
CA GLY A 157 3.12 5.56 11.76
C GLY A 157 3.49 4.24 12.42
N HIS A 158 3.14 3.14 11.76
CA HIS A 158 3.43 1.80 12.24
C HIS A 158 4.75 1.27 11.67
N LYS A 159 5.31 0.24 12.31
CA LYS A 159 6.56 -0.43 11.92
C LYS A 159 6.67 -0.67 10.42
N ASN A 160 5.63 -1.21 9.79
CA ASN A 160 5.64 -1.60 8.38
C ASN A 160 4.95 -0.58 7.45
N ALA A 161 4.36 0.49 8.00
CA ALA A 161 3.64 1.51 7.23
C ALA A 161 3.67 2.86 7.94
N SER A 162 4.43 3.79 7.40
CA SER A 162 4.60 5.14 7.95
C SER A 162 4.53 6.19 6.85
N GLY A 163 4.39 7.44 7.24
CA GLY A 163 4.36 8.56 6.33
C GLY A 163 5.06 9.79 6.90
N MET A 164 5.43 10.71 6.04
CA MET A 164 5.97 12.02 6.39
C MET A 164 5.37 13.11 5.51
N SER A 165 5.41 14.35 6.02
CA SER A 165 5.24 15.56 5.24
C SER A 165 6.30 16.56 5.71
N THR A 166 7.16 17.03 4.81
CA THR A 166 8.31 17.84 5.17
C THR A 166 8.61 18.91 4.11
N GLU A 167 9.29 19.95 4.51
CA GLU A 167 9.90 20.88 3.57
C GLU A 167 11.09 20.21 2.88
N GLY A 168 11.28 20.54 1.60
CA GLY A 168 12.38 20.05 0.79
C GLY A 168 11.96 19.62 -0.61
N GLN A 169 12.95 19.24 -1.38
CA GLN A 169 12.82 18.73 -2.74
C GLN A 169 13.23 17.25 -2.76
N ILE A 170 12.65 16.48 -3.67
CA ILE A 170 12.91 15.03 -3.81
C ILE A 170 14.40 14.75 -3.90
N GLU A 171 15.12 15.54 -4.70
CA GLU A 171 16.56 15.38 -4.97
C GLU A 171 17.42 15.49 -3.71
N THR A 172 17.01 16.34 -2.75
CA THR A 172 17.72 16.54 -1.47
C THR A 172 17.28 15.55 -0.41
N LEU A 173 16.03 15.08 -0.49
CA LEU A 173 15.47 14.13 0.47
C LEU A 173 15.96 12.70 0.25
N ILE A 174 16.12 12.26 -1.01
CA ILE A 174 16.54 10.88 -1.32
C ILE A 174 17.87 10.52 -0.62
N PRO A 175 18.97 11.28 -0.76
CA PRO A 175 20.22 10.95 -0.08
C PRO A 175 20.09 10.89 1.44
N SER A 176 19.30 11.79 2.02
CA SER A 176 19.07 11.86 3.47
C SER A 176 18.28 10.63 3.96
N ILE A 177 17.26 10.20 3.21
CA ILE A 177 16.46 9.00 3.49
C ILE A 177 17.32 7.75 3.38
N VAL A 178 18.12 7.60 2.31
CA VAL A 178 19.06 6.47 2.14
C VAL A 178 20.01 6.38 3.32
N LYS A 179 20.55 7.51 3.79
CA LYS A 179 21.45 7.56 4.95
C LYS A 179 20.78 7.06 6.24
N GLU A 180 19.53 7.40 6.49
CA GLU A 180 18.80 6.90 7.66
C GLU A 180 18.48 5.40 7.53
N PHE A 181 18.08 4.93 6.35
CA PHE A 181 17.88 3.50 6.12
C PHE A 181 19.17 2.68 6.25
N ALA A 182 20.33 3.21 5.87
CA ALA A 182 21.61 2.54 6.03
C ALA A 182 21.98 2.22 7.49
N ARG A 183 21.32 2.86 8.47
CA ARG A 183 21.51 2.59 9.90
C ARG A 183 20.71 1.40 10.40
N ILE A 184 19.65 1.02 9.70
CA ILE A 184 18.70 0.00 10.14
C ILE A 184 18.62 -1.21 9.19
N ILE A 185 18.97 -1.05 7.93
CA ILE A 185 19.14 -2.15 6.96
C ILE A 185 20.57 -2.67 7.06
N LYS A 186 20.70 -3.97 7.37
CA LYS A 186 21.99 -4.68 7.48
C LYS A 186 22.27 -5.53 6.26
#